data_a40ec5e9b7ee47134d9f70c2b47d7cf7
#
_entry.id   a40ec5e9b7ee47134d9f70c2b47d7cf7
#
_cell.length_a   1.000
_cell.length_b   1.000
_cell.length_c   1.000
_cell.angle_alpha   90.00
_cell.angle_beta   90.00
_cell.angle_gamma   90.00
#
_symmetry.space_group_name_H-M   'P 1'
#
loop_
_entity.id
_entity.type
_entity.pdbx_description
1 polymer ?
#
loop_
_entity_poly.entity_id
_entity_poly.type
_entity_poly.pdbx_seq_one_letter_code
_entity_poly.pdbx_strand_id
1 'polypeptide(L)'
;MHSALTLRQNLLENLQARTWRAGHRLPTERELSEQYGLSRSTVRRVLADLKGKGLITQTVGSGTYVSEEVGVALAQIASSASPLATSPAELMSARMVLEPAIVAMVVGNATAADFERMDECCEKGETATSIEDFELWDGKLHEAIADAAHNTFIATVFQRMNEVRAQSEWGTLKRRTATPERRARYELEHRALVAALRDRDGARAAALCLEHLTHVRQNLLGY
;
A
#
# COMPACT_ATOMS: atom_id res chain seq x y z
N MET A 1 17.23 13.33 2.89
CA MET A 1 16.41 14.28 3.70
C MET A 1 15.54 13.46 4.65
N HIS A 2 15.69 13.68 5.95
CA HIS A 2 14.79 13.04 6.92
C HIS A 2 13.43 13.74 6.87
N SER A 3 12.35 12.96 6.81
CA SER A 3 10.98 13.49 6.77
C SER A 3 10.27 13.29 8.13
N ALA A 4 9.16 13.98 8.35
CA ALA A 4 8.31 13.75 9.51
C ALA A 4 7.84 12.28 9.60
N LEU A 5 7.68 11.62 8.45
CA LEU A 5 7.37 10.19 8.35
C LEU A 5 8.51 9.33 8.88
N THR A 6 9.76 9.63 8.51
CA THR A 6 10.94 8.90 8.99
C THR A 6 11.08 9.02 10.52
N LEU A 7 10.89 10.23 11.07
CA LEU A 7 10.89 10.41 12.53
C LEU A 7 9.80 9.56 13.18
N ARG A 8 8.56 9.65 12.69
CA ARG A 8 7.43 8.89 13.23
C ARG A 8 7.68 7.38 13.17
N GLN A 9 8.18 6.89 12.05
CA GLN A 9 8.47 5.47 11.84
C GLN A 9 9.53 4.97 12.82
N ASN A 10 10.67 5.67 12.96
CA ASN A 10 11.72 5.30 13.91
C ASN A 10 11.25 5.31 15.36
N LEU A 11 10.40 6.28 15.76
CA LEU A 11 9.83 6.29 17.11
C LEU A 11 8.92 5.06 17.31
N LEU A 12 8.08 4.72 16.35
CA LEU A 12 7.22 3.53 16.41
C LEU A 12 8.02 2.22 16.44
N GLU A 13 9.05 2.08 15.64
CA GLU A 13 9.94 0.91 15.61
C GLU A 13 10.60 0.66 16.97
N ASN A 14 11.10 1.72 17.63
CA ASN A 14 11.67 1.60 18.97
C ASN A 14 10.65 1.16 20.04
N LEU A 15 9.41 1.60 19.92
CA LEU A 15 8.33 1.18 20.82
C LEU A 15 7.91 -0.27 20.56
N GLN A 16 7.76 -0.66 19.29
CA GLN A 16 7.38 -2.03 18.88
C GLN A 16 8.47 -3.06 19.21
N ALA A 17 9.73 -2.73 18.94
CA ALA A 17 10.89 -3.55 19.30
C ALA A 17 11.16 -3.61 20.81
N ARG A 18 10.39 -2.87 21.63
CA ARG A 18 10.58 -2.73 23.07
C ARG A 18 11.97 -2.22 23.48
N THR A 19 12.67 -1.54 22.56
CA THR A 19 13.91 -0.82 22.86
C THR A 19 13.62 0.26 23.90
N TRP A 20 12.48 0.91 23.76
CA TRP A 20 11.94 1.85 24.76
C TRP A 20 10.76 1.20 25.46
N ARG A 21 10.94 0.95 26.76
CA ARG A 21 9.91 0.35 27.63
C ARG A 21 9.05 1.43 28.26
N ALA A 22 7.93 1.06 28.88
CA ALA A 22 7.10 1.94 29.67
C ALA A 22 7.95 2.75 30.68
N GLY A 23 7.67 4.05 30.81
CA GLY A 23 8.44 4.98 31.62
C GLY A 23 9.77 5.45 31.00
N HIS A 24 10.23 4.89 29.87
CA HIS A 24 11.45 5.35 29.21
C HIS A 24 11.30 6.81 28.75
N ARG A 25 12.31 7.64 29.06
CA ARG A 25 12.33 9.04 28.64
C ARG A 25 12.81 9.17 27.21
N LEU A 26 12.00 9.77 26.35
CA LEU A 26 12.34 10.04 24.96
C LEU A 26 13.33 11.23 24.88
N PRO A 27 14.10 11.33 23.79
CA PRO A 27 14.87 12.53 23.48
C PRO A 27 13.95 13.76 23.42
N THR A 28 14.48 14.91 23.80
CA THR A 28 13.75 16.17 23.81
C THR A 28 13.36 16.62 22.39
N GLU A 29 12.37 17.51 22.27
CA GLU A 29 12.00 18.12 20.99
C GLU A 29 13.19 18.75 20.28
N ARG A 30 14.15 19.32 21.04
CA ARG A 30 15.37 19.91 20.52
C ARG A 30 16.29 18.84 19.93
N GLU A 31 16.57 17.78 20.68
CA GLU A 31 17.45 16.69 20.23
C GLU A 31 16.87 15.99 19.00
N LEU A 32 15.56 15.71 18.98
CA LEU A 32 14.89 15.15 17.79
C LEU A 32 14.93 16.11 16.59
N SER A 33 14.77 17.41 16.82
CA SER A 33 14.89 18.44 15.80
C SER A 33 16.29 18.46 15.17
N GLU A 34 17.33 18.40 15.98
CA GLU A 34 18.72 18.36 15.56
C GLU A 34 19.06 17.03 14.84
N GLN A 35 18.67 15.90 15.42
CA GLN A 35 18.95 14.55 14.89
C GLN A 35 18.31 14.31 13.51
N TYR A 36 17.09 14.79 13.30
CA TYR A 36 16.34 14.55 12.07
C TYR A 36 16.33 15.76 11.11
N GLY A 37 16.96 16.86 11.47
CA GLY A 37 16.97 18.08 10.63
C GLY A 37 15.57 18.66 10.39
N LEU A 38 14.66 18.51 11.36
CA LEU A 38 13.28 18.95 11.27
C LEU A 38 13.04 20.20 12.15
N SER A 39 12.04 21.01 11.79
CA SER A 39 11.61 22.10 12.65
C SER A 39 11.00 21.56 13.96
N ARG A 40 11.18 22.30 15.08
CA ARG A 40 10.55 21.92 16.36
C ARG A 40 9.03 21.79 16.29
N SER A 41 8.37 22.60 15.44
CA SER A 41 6.92 22.50 15.21
C SER A 41 6.53 21.19 14.55
N THR A 42 7.34 20.69 13.61
CA THR A 42 7.15 19.37 12.96
C THR A 42 7.34 18.24 13.95
N VAL A 43 8.41 18.29 14.76
CA VAL A 43 8.65 17.29 15.83
C VAL A 43 7.49 17.28 16.83
N ARG A 44 7.04 18.46 17.28
CA ARG A 44 5.92 18.58 18.23
C ARG A 44 4.65 17.97 17.68
N ARG A 45 4.34 18.16 16.38
CA ARG A 45 3.18 17.54 15.71
C ARG A 45 3.28 16.02 15.69
N VAL A 46 4.46 15.45 15.42
CA VAL A 46 4.68 13.99 15.47
C VAL A 46 4.49 13.46 16.90
N LEU A 47 5.06 14.13 17.91
CA LEU A 47 4.89 13.71 19.30
C LEU A 47 3.44 13.87 19.78
N ALA A 48 2.72 14.89 19.33
CA ALA A 48 1.30 15.06 19.63
C ALA A 48 0.44 13.92 19.03
N ASP A 49 0.73 13.46 17.81
CA ASP A 49 0.09 12.29 17.22
C ASP A 49 0.32 11.01 18.06
N LEU A 50 1.55 10.75 18.47
CA LEU A 50 1.88 9.59 19.30
C LEU A 50 1.21 9.68 20.68
N LYS A 51 1.14 10.88 21.25
CA LYS A 51 0.42 11.13 22.53
C LYS A 51 -1.08 10.89 22.38
N GLY A 52 -1.69 11.38 21.30
CA GLY A 52 -3.11 11.14 20.99
C GLY A 52 -3.46 9.66 20.83
N LYS A 53 -2.49 8.84 20.46
CA LYS A 53 -2.59 7.38 20.36
C LYS A 53 -2.27 6.64 21.66
N GLY A 54 -2.01 7.33 22.75
CA GLY A 54 -1.68 6.72 24.05
C GLY A 54 -0.30 6.06 24.13
N LEU A 55 0.58 6.26 23.13
CA LEU A 55 1.91 5.64 23.07
C LEU A 55 2.91 6.34 23.99
N ILE A 56 2.75 7.64 24.19
CA ILE A 56 3.63 8.47 25.02
C ILE A 56 2.81 9.41 25.90
N THR A 57 3.43 9.87 26.97
CA THR A 57 2.94 10.91 27.88
C THR A 57 3.89 12.10 27.90
N GLN A 58 3.36 13.29 28.10
CA GLN A 58 4.14 14.52 28.21
C GLN A 58 3.79 15.23 29.53
N THR A 59 4.80 15.48 30.35
CA THR A 59 4.67 16.23 31.59
C THR A 59 5.42 17.55 31.46
N VAL A 60 4.70 18.65 31.65
CA VAL A 60 5.28 20.00 31.55
C VAL A 60 6.47 20.13 32.52
N GLY A 61 7.61 20.57 32.00
CA GLY A 61 8.86 20.72 32.76
C GLY A 61 9.62 19.42 33.01
N SER A 62 9.03 18.23 32.78
CA SER A 62 9.68 16.94 33.04
C SER A 62 10.16 16.26 31.74
N GLY A 63 9.37 16.30 30.66
CA GLY A 63 9.74 15.71 29.38
C GLY A 63 8.66 14.83 28.76
N THR A 64 9.07 14.04 27.78
CA THR A 64 8.24 13.06 27.08
C THR A 64 8.66 11.66 27.51
N TYR A 65 7.72 10.81 27.82
CA TYR A 65 7.94 9.46 28.33
C TYR A 65 7.07 8.45 27.57
N VAL A 66 7.54 7.21 27.48
CA VAL A 66 6.72 6.09 26.98
C VAL A 66 5.58 5.85 27.98
N SER A 67 4.35 5.73 27.47
CA SER A 67 3.17 5.48 28.30
C SER A 67 3.28 4.15 29.04
N GLU A 68 2.77 4.08 30.26
CA GLU A 68 2.63 2.81 31.00
C GLU A 68 1.71 1.83 30.25
N GLU A 69 0.75 2.35 29.49
CA GLU A 69 -0.20 1.57 28.68
C GLU A 69 0.26 1.35 27.24
N VAL A 70 1.55 1.60 26.94
CA VAL A 70 2.09 1.49 25.56
C VAL A 70 1.79 0.12 24.91
N GLY A 71 1.80 -0.96 25.69
CA GLY A 71 1.48 -2.31 25.18
C GLY A 71 0.03 -2.42 24.72
N VAL A 72 -0.91 -1.85 25.47
CA VAL A 72 -2.33 -1.81 25.11
C VAL A 72 -2.54 -0.90 23.91
N ALA A 73 -1.91 0.27 23.91
CA ALA A 73 -2.00 1.22 22.78
C ALA A 73 -1.43 0.62 21.49
N LEU A 74 -0.28 -0.07 21.54
CA LEU A 74 0.28 -0.80 20.39
C LEU A 74 -0.63 -1.93 19.93
N ALA A 75 -1.23 -2.69 20.84
CA ALA A 75 -2.19 -3.75 20.51
C ALA A 75 -3.46 -3.16 19.87
N GLN A 76 -3.96 -2.02 20.33
CA GLN A 76 -5.08 -1.31 19.70
C GLN A 76 -4.73 -0.77 18.32
N ILE A 77 -3.53 -0.23 18.13
CA ILE A 77 -3.03 0.20 16.83
C ILE A 77 -2.86 -1.01 15.91
N ALA A 78 -2.32 -2.11 16.40
CA ALA A 78 -2.19 -3.35 15.66
C ALA A 78 -3.56 -3.98 15.34
N SER A 79 -4.56 -3.89 16.22
CA SER A 79 -5.92 -4.36 15.96
C SER A 79 -6.74 -3.41 15.09
N SER A 80 -6.48 -2.11 15.15
CA SER A 80 -7.06 -1.11 14.22
C SER A 80 -6.30 -1.04 12.89
N ALA A 81 -5.03 -1.43 12.87
CA ALA A 81 -4.19 -1.73 11.71
C ALA A 81 -4.13 -3.25 11.44
N SER A 82 -4.88 -4.06 12.21
CA SER A 82 -5.13 -5.43 11.75
C SER A 82 -5.61 -5.29 10.33
N PRO A 83 -4.93 -5.90 9.35
CA PRO A 83 -5.51 -5.99 8.03
C PRO A 83 -6.92 -6.45 8.31
N LEU A 84 -7.93 -5.73 7.82
CA LEU A 84 -9.25 -6.29 7.75
C LEU A 84 -9.01 -7.75 7.40
N ALA A 85 -9.54 -8.68 8.20
CA ALA A 85 -9.43 -10.10 7.89
C ALA A 85 -10.23 -10.34 6.59
N THR A 86 -9.73 -9.70 5.52
CA THR A 86 -10.33 -9.66 4.21
C THR A 86 -9.87 -10.92 3.50
N SER A 87 -10.78 -11.82 3.30
CA SER A 87 -10.50 -13.03 2.54
C SER A 87 -10.14 -12.69 1.08
N PRO A 88 -9.38 -13.54 0.39
CA PRO A 88 -9.12 -13.39 -1.04
C PRO A 88 -10.38 -13.24 -1.90
N ALA A 89 -11.49 -13.91 -1.50
CA ALA A 89 -12.77 -13.81 -2.20
C ALA A 89 -13.42 -12.43 -2.05
N GLU A 90 -13.41 -11.85 -0.84
CA GLU A 90 -13.91 -10.49 -0.59
C GLU A 90 -13.08 -9.45 -1.33
N LEU A 91 -11.74 -9.60 -1.31
CA LEU A 91 -10.86 -8.71 -2.06
C LEU A 91 -11.14 -8.80 -3.57
N MET A 92 -11.28 -10.00 -4.14
CA MET A 92 -11.61 -10.16 -5.56
C MET A 92 -12.95 -9.52 -5.91
N SER A 93 -13.97 -9.68 -5.05
CA SER A 93 -15.27 -9.05 -5.25
C SER A 93 -15.16 -7.52 -5.28
N ALA A 94 -14.37 -6.93 -4.38
CA ALA A 94 -14.11 -5.49 -4.36
C ALA A 94 -13.35 -5.03 -5.61
N ARG A 95 -12.31 -5.76 -6.04
CA ARG A 95 -11.53 -5.46 -7.25
C ARG A 95 -12.40 -5.43 -8.49
N MET A 96 -13.27 -6.42 -8.68
CA MET A 96 -14.15 -6.52 -9.84
C MET A 96 -15.15 -5.36 -9.96
N VAL A 97 -15.49 -4.70 -8.85
CA VAL A 97 -16.36 -3.50 -8.84
C VAL A 97 -15.55 -2.23 -9.03
N LEU A 98 -14.43 -2.10 -8.31
CA LEU A 98 -13.69 -0.84 -8.23
C LEU A 98 -12.75 -0.63 -9.42
N GLU A 99 -11.99 -1.62 -9.85
CA GLU A 99 -10.95 -1.43 -10.85
C GLU A 99 -11.51 -1.03 -12.23
N PRO A 100 -12.58 -1.64 -12.77
CA PRO A 100 -13.16 -1.18 -14.03
C PRO A 100 -13.71 0.26 -13.97
N ALA A 101 -14.24 0.67 -12.81
CA ALA A 101 -14.71 2.04 -12.60
C ALA A 101 -13.55 3.05 -12.52
N ILE A 102 -12.43 2.66 -11.89
CA ILE A 102 -11.20 3.47 -11.84
C ILE A 102 -10.62 3.65 -13.23
N VAL A 103 -10.57 2.60 -14.04
CA VAL A 103 -10.11 2.63 -15.43
C VAL A 103 -10.81 3.72 -16.23
N ALA A 104 -12.12 3.92 -16.04
CA ALA A 104 -12.86 4.98 -16.71
C ALA A 104 -12.36 6.39 -16.33
N MET A 105 -11.90 6.59 -15.09
CA MET A 105 -11.30 7.87 -14.65
C MET A 105 -9.92 8.09 -15.27
N VAL A 106 -9.12 7.02 -15.41
CA VAL A 106 -7.77 7.07 -15.99
C VAL A 106 -7.80 7.57 -17.44
N VAL A 107 -8.79 7.16 -18.21
CA VAL A 107 -8.96 7.57 -19.61
C VAL A 107 -8.97 9.10 -19.78
N GLY A 108 -9.58 9.83 -18.84
CA GLY A 108 -9.64 11.29 -18.88
C GLY A 108 -8.42 12.01 -18.31
N ASN A 109 -7.66 11.35 -17.40
CA ASN A 109 -6.70 12.03 -16.54
C ASN A 109 -5.23 11.62 -16.78
N ALA A 110 -4.97 10.40 -17.28
CA ALA A 110 -3.62 9.87 -17.41
C ALA A 110 -2.71 10.73 -18.30
N THR A 111 -1.49 10.93 -17.89
CA THR A 111 -0.44 11.66 -18.59
C THR A 111 0.51 10.70 -19.34
N ALA A 112 1.41 11.24 -20.17
CA ALA A 112 2.45 10.45 -20.81
C ALA A 112 3.34 9.73 -19.79
N ALA A 113 3.71 10.39 -18.69
CA ALA A 113 4.54 9.83 -17.64
C ALA A 113 3.84 8.66 -16.92
N ASP A 114 2.50 8.68 -16.80
CA ASP A 114 1.76 7.55 -16.24
C ASP A 114 1.84 6.32 -17.15
N PHE A 115 1.74 6.51 -18.46
CA PHE A 115 1.91 5.41 -19.42
C PHE A 115 3.32 4.85 -19.44
N GLU A 116 4.36 5.70 -19.34
CA GLU A 116 5.76 5.23 -19.20
C GLU A 116 5.92 4.34 -17.97
N ARG A 117 5.30 4.72 -16.86
CA ARG A 117 5.31 3.92 -15.61
C ARG A 117 4.57 2.60 -15.76
N MET A 118 3.41 2.59 -16.45
CA MET A 118 2.66 1.36 -16.74
C MET A 118 3.48 0.42 -17.63
N ASP A 119 4.14 0.95 -18.68
CA ASP A 119 5.01 0.17 -19.55
C ASP A 119 6.18 -0.44 -18.80
N GLU A 120 6.85 0.33 -17.92
CA GLU A 120 7.91 -0.17 -17.06
C GLU A 120 7.41 -1.34 -16.19
N CYS A 121 6.22 -1.23 -15.60
CA CYS A 121 5.64 -2.31 -14.80
C CYS A 121 5.39 -3.57 -15.64
N CYS A 122 4.86 -3.43 -16.85
CA CYS A 122 4.67 -4.54 -17.76
C CYS A 122 6.01 -5.22 -18.13
N GLU A 123 7.02 -4.44 -18.53
CA GLU A 123 8.35 -4.95 -18.90
C GLU A 123 9.02 -5.69 -17.74
N LYS A 124 8.95 -5.15 -16.54
CA LYS A 124 9.49 -5.79 -15.34
C LYS A 124 8.74 -7.07 -14.97
N GLY A 125 7.42 -7.08 -15.15
CA GLY A 125 6.60 -8.28 -14.98
C GLY A 125 7.00 -9.37 -15.98
N GLU A 126 7.11 -9.05 -17.28
CA GLU A 126 7.50 -9.96 -18.35
C GLU A 126 8.91 -10.54 -18.15
N THR A 127 9.84 -9.73 -17.63
CA THR A 127 11.24 -10.14 -17.38
C THR A 127 11.46 -10.74 -15.99
N ALA A 128 10.45 -10.81 -15.14
CA ALA A 128 10.57 -11.37 -13.79
C ALA A 128 10.94 -12.85 -13.85
N THR A 129 11.92 -13.25 -13.04
CA THR A 129 12.43 -14.62 -13.01
C THR A 129 11.78 -15.49 -11.93
N SER A 130 11.10 -14.87 -10.97
CA SER A 130 10.37 -15.53 -9.90
C SER A 130 8.87 -15.16 -9.93
N ILE A 131 8.04 -15.98 -9.27
CA ILE A 131 6.62 -15.68 -9.11
C ILE A 131 6.42 -14.47 -8.18
N GLU A 132 7.26 -14.34 -7.19
CA GLU A 132 7.26 -13.23 -6.23
C GLU A 132 7.55 -11.91 -6.94
N ASP A 133 8.52 -11.86 -7.83
CA ASP A 133 8.83 -10.67 -8.63
C ASP A 133 7.71 -10.34 -9.62
N PHE A 134 7.13 -11.36 -10.26
CA PHE A 134 5.98 -11.17 -11.13
C PHE A 134 4.79 -10.55 -10.37
N GLU A 135 4.42 -11.11 -9.21
CA GLU A 135 3.33 -10.59 -8.38
C GLU A 135 3.61 -9.17 -7.86
N LEU A 136 4.87 -8.86 -7.56
CA LEU A 136 5.26 -7.51 -7.18
C LEU A 136 4.96 -6.51 -8.31
N TRP A 137 5.35 -6.83 -9.55
CA TRP A 137 5.17 -5.94 -10.68
C TRP A 137 3.72 -5.91 -11.18
N ASP A 138 3.00 -7.02 -11.09
CA ASP A 138 1.54 -7.09 -11.28
C ASP A 138 0.84 -6.10 -10.33
N GLY A 139 1.18 -6.14 -9.04
CA GLY A 139 0.63 -5.19 -8.06
C GLY A 139 0.97 -3.74 -8.36
N LYS A 140 2.22 -3.46 -8.76
CA LYS A 140 2.67 -2.11 -9.14
C LYS A 140 1.99 -1.59 -10.41
N LEU A 141 1.68 -2.45 -11.38
CA LEU A 141 0.94 -2.04 -12.57
C LEU A 141 -0.47 -1.56 -12.18
N HIS A 142 -1.20 -2.35 -11.42
CA HIS A 142 -2.53 -1.97 -10.97
C HIS A 142 -2.52 -0.69 -10.12
N GLU A 143 -1.47 -0.50 -9.28
CA GLU A 143 -1.26 0.74 -8.52
C GLU A 143 -0.99 1.93 -9.45
N ALA A 144 -0.12 1.77 -10.45
CA ALA A 144 0.16 2.81 -11.44
C ALA A 144 -1.09 3.21 -12.25
N ILE A 145 -1.95 2.24 -12.59
CA ILE A 145 -3.25 2.52 -13.21
C ILE A 145 -4.14 3.33 -12.28
N ALA A 146 -4.24 2.97 -11.01
CA ALA A 146 -5.06 3.70 -10.04
C ALA A 146 -4.53 5.12 -9.79
N ASP A 147 -3.22 5.30 -9.69
CA ASP A 147 -2.56 6.60 -9.53
C ASP A 147 -2.82 7.52 -10.72
N ALA A 148 -2.88 6.96 -11.94
CA ALA A 148 -3.17 7.70 -13.17
C ALA A 148 -4.59 8.25 -13.25
N ALA A 149 -5.49 7.88 -12.33
CA ALA A 149 -6.75 8.56 -12.14
C ALA A 149 -6.58 9.98 -11.54
N HIS A 150 -5.38 10.31 -11.02
CA HIS A 150 -5.04 11.57 -10.33
C HIS A 150 -6.04 11.95 -9.23
N ASN A 151 -6.53 10.93 -8.52
CA ASN A 151 -7.45 11.06 -7.40
C ASN A 151 -6.82 10.42 -6.15
N THR A 152 -6.41 11.26 -5.20
CA THR A 152 -5.70 10.82 -3.99
C THR A 152 -6.51 9.86 -3.12
N PHE A 153 -7.85 9.99 -3.12
CA PHE A 153 -8.71 9.06 -2.37
C PHE A 153 -8.70 7.66 -3.02
N ILE A 154 -8.82 7.60 -4.34
CA ILE A 154 -8.74 6.34 -5.11
C ILE A 154 -7.38 5.67 -4.90
N ALA A 155 -6.28 6.43 -5.00
CA ALA A 155 -4.93 5.93 -4.74
C ALA A 155 -4.82 5.31 -3.33
N THR A 156 -5.39 5.97 -2.31
CA THR A 156 -5.40 5.44 -0.93
C THR A 156 -6.19 4.14 -0.81
N VAL A 157 -7.37 4.05 -1.46
CA VAL A 157 -8.17 2.82 -1.48
C VAL A 157 -7.39 1.69 -2.15
N PHE A 158 -6.72 1.99 -3.27
CA PHE A 158 -5.94 1.00 -4.01
C PHE A 158 -4.72 0.52 -3.23
N GLN A 159 -4.00 1.43 -2.58
CA GLN A 159 -2.91 1.08 -1.67
C GLN A 159 -3.38 0.11 -0.59
N ARG A 160 -4.57 0.34 -0.01
CA ARG A 160 -5.14 -0.57 0.99
C ARG A 160 -5.47 -1.95 0.43
N MET A 161 -5.96 -2.02 -0.81
CA MET A 161 -6.18 -3.30 -1.50
C MET A 161 -4.85 -4.05 -1.72
N ASN A 162 -3.78 -3.36 -2.10
CA ASN A 162 -2.45 -3.94 -2.25
C ASN A 162 -1.86 -4.43 -0.93
N GLU A 163 -2.09 -3.74 0.20
CA GLU A 163 -1.69 -4.23 1.52
C GLU A 163 -2.37 -5.58 1.86
N VAL A 164 -3.64 -5.77 1.49
CA VAL A 164 -4.34 -7.06 1.64
C VAL A 164 -3.73 -8.13 0.73
N ARG A 165 -3.38 -7.79 -0.52
CA ARG A 165 -2.69 -8.72 -1.46
C ARG A 165 -1.32 -9.17 -0.93
N ALA A 166 -0.62 -8.33 -0.20
CA ALA A 166 0.68 -8.66 0.39
C ALA A 166 0.60 -9.66 1.55
N GLN A 167 -0.61 -10.00 2.02
CA GLN A 167 -0.80 -10.96 3.11
C GLN A 167 -0.51 -12.40 2.67
N SER A 168 -0.16 -13.24 3.65
CA SER A 168 0.28 -14.62 3.43
C SER A 168 -0.74 -15.51 2.70
N GLU A 169 -2.02 -15.28 2.93
CA GLU A 169 -3.11 -16.07 2.30
C GLU A 169 -3.17 -15.87 0.79
N TRP A 170 -3.16 -14.62 0.33
CA TRP A 170 -3.15 -14.29 -1.08
C TRP A 170 -1.91 -14.85 -1.78
N GLY A 171 -0.72 -14.58 -1.23
CA GLY A 171 0.54 -15.07 -1.79
C GLY A 171 0.61 -16.60 -1.85
N THR A 172 0.02 -17.31 -0.88
CA THR A 172 -0.05 -18.76 -0.88
C THR A 172 -0.95 -19.28 -2.01
N LEU A 173 -2.14 -18.68 -2.21
CA LEU A 173 -3.03 -19.02 -3.30
C LEU A 173 -2.38 -18.77 -4.66
N LYS A 174 -1.75 -17.61 -4.84
CA LYS A 174 -1.06 -17.26 -6.08
C LYS A 174 0.05 -18.27 -6.42
N ARG A 175 0.93 -18.60 -5.47
CA ARG A 175 1.98 -19.62 -5.71
C ARG A 175 1.43 -20.98 -6.09
N ARG A 176 0.30 -21.40 -5.51
CA ARG A 176 -0.36 -22.68 -5.82
C ARG A 176 -1.01 -22.72 -7.18
N THR A 177 -1.44 -21.58 -7.69
CA THR A 177 -2.22 -21.48 -8.94
C THR A 177 -1.42 -20.91 -10.10
N ALA A 178 -0.22 -20.39 -9.85
CA ALA A 178 0.65 -19.86 -10.88
C ALA A 178 1.20 -20.97 -11.79
N THR A 179 0.94 -20.82 -13.09
CA THR A 179 1.58 -21.63 -14.15
C THR A 179 2.17 -20.69 -15.19
N PRO A 180 3.18 -21.14 -15.98
CA PRO A 180 3.75 -20.31 -17.05
C PRO A 180 2.69 -19.82 -18.04
N GLU A 181 1.71 -20.66 -18.38
CA GLU A 181 0.64 -20.33 -19.34
C GLU A 181 -0.29 -19.25 -18.77
N ARG A 182 -0.65 -19.33 -17.48
CA ARG A 182 -1.47 -18.30 -16.82
C ARG A 182 -0.73 -16.98 -16.73
N ARG A 183 0.54 -17.02 -16.40
CA ARG A 183 1.40 -15.84 -16.37
C ARG A 183 1.48 -15.18 -17.73
N ALA A 184 1.82 -15.91 -18.78
CA ALA A 184 1.87 -15.39 -20.14
C ALA A 184 0.54 -14.77 -20.59
N ARG A 185 -0.59 -15.36 -20.18
CA ARG A 185 -1.92 -14.78 -20.40
C ARG A 185 -2.09 -13.43 -19.70
N TYR A 186 -1.73 -13.33 -18.41
CA TYR A 186 -1.84 -12.07 -17.67
C TYR A 186 -0.96 -10.97 -18.28
N GLU A 187 0.25 -11.31 -18.74
CA GLU A 187 1.15 -10.37 -19.43
C GLU A 187 0.49 -9.78 -20.70
N LEU A 188 -0.16 -10.62 -21.51
CA LEU A 188 -0.90 -10.17 -22.69
C LEU A 188 -2.12 -9.31 -22.32
N GLU A 189 -2.86 -9.69 -21.29
CA GLU A 189 -4.02 -8.94 -20.79
C GLU A 189 -3.61 -7.56 -20.29
N HIS A 190 -2.51 -7.46 -19.54
CA HIS A 190 -1.95 -6.19 -19.06
C HIS A 190 -1.55 -5.27 -20.20
N ARG A 191 -0.84 -5.78 -21.22
CA ARG A 191 -0.48 -4.99 -22.41
C ARG A 191 -1.71 -4.49 -23.16
N ALA A 192 -2.73 -5.34 -23.33
CA ALA A 192 -3.97 -4.97 -23.99
C ALA A 192 -4.73 -3.86 -23.21
N LEU A 193 -4.77 -3.96 -21.87
CA LEU A 193 -5.37 -2.96 -21.02
C LEU A 193 -4.64 -1.61 -21.12
N VAL A 194 -3.32 -1.60 -20.98
CA VAL A 194 -2.51 -0.38 -21.10
C VAL A 194 -2.66 0.26 -22.47
N ALA A 195 -2.71 -0.55 -23.55
CA ALA A 195 -2.96 -0.04 -24.91
C ALA A 195 -4.34 0.63 -25.03
N ALA A 196 -5.40 -0.01 -24.52
CA ALA A 196 -6.76 0.58 -24.54
C ALA A 196 -6.84 1.88 -23.73
N LEU A 197 -6.15 1.97 -22.58
CA LEU A 197 -6.04 3.20 -21.80
C LEU A 197 -5.33 4.31 -22.58
N ARG A 198 -4.23 3.97 -23.28
CA ARG A 198 -3.47 4.92 -24.11
C ARG A 198 -4.28 5.42 -25.29
N ASP A 199 -5.08 4.54 -25.90
CA ASP A 199 -6.01 4.87 -27.00
C ASP A 199 -7.21 5.69 -26.50
N ARG A 200 -7.33 5.92 -25.19
CA ARG A 200 -8.49 6.61 -24.55
C ARG A 200 -9.82 5.89 -24.80
N ASP A 201 -9.79 4.59 -25.06
CA ASP A 201 -10.98 3.75 -25.24
C ASP A 201 -11.44 3.20 -23.87
N GLY A 202 -12.21 4.00 -23.15
CA GLY A 202 -12.68 3.67 -21.82
C GLY A 202 -13.57 2.44 -21.76
N ALA A 203 -14.40 2.23 -22.78
CA ALA A 203 -15.28 1.06 -22.82
C ALA A 203 -14.46 -0.24 -23.00
N ARG A 204 -13.51 -0.24 -23.92
CA ARG A 204 -12.60 -1.36 -24.15
C ARG A 204 -11.70 -1.59 -22.94
N ALA A 205 -11.13 -0.56 -22.35
CA ALA A 205 -10.27 -0.68 -21.18
C ALA A 205 -11.01 -1.28 -19.98
N ALA A 206 -12.25 -0.82 -19.71
CA ALA A 206 -13.07 -1.39 -18.64
C ALA A 206 -13.43 -2.86 -18.88
N ALA A 207 -13.75 -3.23 -20.13
CA ALA A 207 -14.04 -4.60 -20.50
C ALA A 207 -12.81 -5.52 -20.32
N LEU A 208 -11.63 -5.09 -20.78
CA LEU A 208 -10.37 -5.83 -20.62
C LEU A 208 -9.97 -5.97 -19.15
N CYS A 209 -10.16 -4.92 -18.35
CA CYS A 209 -9.93 -4.98 -16.91
C CYS A 209 -10.82 -6.03 -16.25
N LEU A 210 -12.11 -6.02 -16.55
CA LEU A 210 -13.06 -6.99 -16.00
C LEU A 210 -12.77 -8.42 -16.45
N GLU A 211 -12.39 -8.62 -17.72
CA GLU A 211 -11.99 -9.91 -18.25
C GLU A 211 -10.74 -10.45 -17.52
N HIS A 212 -9.69 -9.64 -17.40
CA HIS A 212 -8.50 -9.97 -16.63
C HIS A 212 -8.84 -10.40 -15.20
N LEU A 213 -9.61 -9.59 -14.48
CA LEU A 213 -10.01 -9.89 -13.10
C LEU A 213 -10.86 -11.16 -13.00
N THR A 214 -11.66 -11.46 -14.01
CA THR A 214 -12.43 -12.70 -14.09
C THR A 214 -11.51 -13.90 -14.21
N HIS A 215 -10.49 -13.84 -15.06
CA HIS A 215 -9.48 -14.90 -15.18
C HIS A 215 -8.69 -15.07 -13.88
N VAL A 216 -8.28 -13.96 -13.24
CA VAL A 216 -7.61 -14.00 -11.95
C VAL A 216 -8.49 -14.69 -10.90
N ARG A 217 -9.76 -14.32 -10.79
CA ARG A 217 -10.72 -14.93 -9.84
C ARG A 217 -10.87 -16.42 -10.10
N GLN A 218 -11.14 -16.82 -11.34
CA GLN A 218 -11.28 -18.25 -11.72
C GLN A 218 -10.03 -19.05 -11.37
N ASN A 219 -8.85 -18.49 -11.65
CA ASN A 219 -7.59 -19.17 -11.37
C ASN A 219 -7.28 -19.26 -9.87
N LEU A 220 -7.67 -18.26 -9.10
CA LEU A 220 -7.40 -18.20 -7.65
C LEU A 220 -8.41 -18.98 -6.83
N LEU A 221 -9.69 -18.87 -7.16
CA LEU A 221 -10.81 -19.34 -6.34
C LEU A 221 -11.55 -20.53 -6.97
N GLY A 222 -11.34 -20.81 -8.24
CA GLY A 222 -11.94 -21.92 -8.95
C GLY A 222 -13.36 -21.66 -9.49
N TYR A 223 -13.86 -20.39 -9.44
CA TYR A 223 -15.20 -20.00 -9.91
C TYR A 223 -15.24 -18.57 -10.47
#